data_ea20ae79ed944f7fdd90899812e2f878
#
_entry.id   ea20ae79ed944f7fdd90899812e2f878
#
_cell.length_a   1.000
_cell.length_b   1.000
_cell.length_c   1.000
_cell.angle_alpha   90.00
_cell.angle_beta   90.00
_cell.angle_gamma   90.00
#
_symmetry.space_group_name_H-M   'P 1'
#
loop_
_entity.id
_entity.type
_entity.pdbx_description
1 polymer ?
#
loop_
_entity_poly.entity_id
_entity_poly.type
_entity_poly.pdbx_seq_one_letter_code
_entity_poly.pdbx_strand_id
1 'polypeptide(L)'
;MKKLIFYLLFFATTLGFAQDIEWDPKTTFEATFDIDAVHTRDGINYELSASGDAGPYGKAYISYVFTNYNNSTSNGEFTGFAWTQMGEDIVKATLQGVFRKEGKVFKMYSYDNTTDDDKIMIVSGIVDFVEQTMKFKVSPLK
;
A
#
# COMPACT_ATOMS: atom_id res chain seq x y z
N MET A 1 43.59 52.79 -17.18
CA MET A 1 43.51 51.66 -16.27
C MET A 1 42.04 51.20 -16.20
N LYS A 2 41.76 50.12 -16.91
CA LYS A 2 40.40 49.55 -16.96
C LYS A 2 40.30 48.50 -15.85
N LYS A 3 39.46 48.78 -14.84
CA LYS A 3 39.16 47.82 -13.78
C LYS A 3 38.16 46.78 -14.35
N LEU A 4 38.62 45.54 -14.48
CA LEU A 4 37.82 44.41 -14.85
C LEU A 4 37.13 43.90 -13.59
N ILE A 5 35.82 44.11 -13.49
CA ILE A 5 35.01 43.56 -12.39
C ILE A 5 34.60 42.15 -12.82
N PHE A 6 35.20 41.17 -12.18
CA PHE A 6 34.88 39.75 -12.34
C PHE A 6 33.63 39.46 -11.48
N TYR A 7 32.45 39.38 -12.11
CA TYR A 7 31.26 38.87 -11.45
C TYR A 7 31.37 37.34 -11.36
N LEU A 8 31.76 36.87 -10.18
CA LEU A 8 31.69 35.45 -9.84
C LEU A 8 30.21 35.11 -9.62
N LEU A 9 29.54 34.61 -10.66
CA LEU A 9 28.21 34.03 -10.52
C LEU A 9 28.36 32.72 -9.74
N PHE A 10 28.09 32.78 -8.43
CA PHE A 10 27.92 31.61 -7.61
C PHE A 10 26.61 30.92 -8.01
N PHE A 11 26.71 29.96 -8.94
CA PHE A 11 25.62 29.03 -9.19
C PHE A 11 25.49 28.13 -7.95
N ALA A 12 24.65 28.54 -6.99
CA ALA A 12 24.19 27.67 -5.93
C ALA A 12 23.31 26.60 -6.57
N THR A 13 23.92 25.51 -7.01
CA THR A 13 23.19 24.28 -7.32
C THR A 13 22.57 23.79 -6.02
N THR A 14 21.31 24.11 -5.79
CA THR A 14 20.52 23.42 -4.79
C THR A 14 20.42 21.97 -5.25
N LEU A 15 21.24 21.12 -4.68
CA LEU A 15 21.07 19.67 -4.79
C LEU A 15 19.75 19.37 -4.10
N GLY A 16 18.68 19.32 -4.90
CA GLY A 16 17.40 18.81 -4.45
C GLY A 16 17.58 17.32 -4.19
N PHE A 17 17.72 16.97 -2.93
CA PHE A 17 17.67 15.56 -2.54
C PHE A 17 16.22 15.10 -2.70
N ALA A 18 16.02 14.06 -3.50
CA ALA A 18 14.75 13.34 -3.49
C ALA A 18 14.55 12.79 -2.07
N GLN A 19 13.32 12.86 -1.58
CA GLN A 19 12.99 12.28 -0.29
C GLN A 19 13.10 10.76 -0.39
N ASP A 20 13.91 10.16 0.48
CA ASP A 20 13.96 8.71 0.60
C ASP A 20 12.74 8.19 1.34
N ILE A 21 12.27 7.02 0.93
CA ILE A 21 11.18 6.33 1.62
C ILE A 21 11.76 5.67 2.87
N GLU A 22 11.35 6.15 4.03
CA GLU A 22 11.76 5.61 5.32
C GLU A 22 10.55 5.05 6.07
N TRP A 23 10.72 3.88 6.67
CA TRP A 23 9.73 3.26 7.54
C TRP A 23 10.35 2.85 8.86
N ASP A 24 9.52 2.64 9.88
CA ASP A 24 9.98 2.21 11.19
C ASP A 24 9.91 0.67 11.32
N PRO A 25 11.05 -0.04 11.28
CA PRO A 25 11.06 -1.50 11.42
C PRO A 25 10.61 -1.99 12.81
N LYS A 26 10.63 -1.13 13.85
CA LYS A 26 10.23 -1.50 15.21
C LYS A 26 8.72 -1.57 15.38
N THR A 27 7.98 -0.81 14.58
CA THR A 27 6.52 -0.76 14.61
C THR A 27 5.89 -1.52 13.45
N THR A 28 6.71 -2.22 12.66
CA THR A 28 6.24 -3.13 11.60
C THR A 28 5.49 -4.30 12.23
N PHE A 29 4.35 -4.65 11.65
CA PHE A 29 3.55 -5.79 12.07
C PHE A 29 3.11 -6.64 10.88
N GLU A 30 2.67 -7.86 11.19
CA GLU A 30 2.07 -8.77 10.22
C GLU A 30 0.55 -8.72 10.32
N ALA A 31 -0.12 -8.87 9.18
CA ALA A 31 -1.56 -9.01 9.09
C ALA A 31 -1.91 -10.22 8.23
N THR A 32 -2.88 -11.00 8.67
CA THR A 32 -3.31 -12.23 7.98
C THR A 32 -4.82 -12.24 7.85
N PHE A 33 -5.28 -12.50 6.64
CA PHE A 33 -6.72 -12.50 6.32
C PHE A 33 -7.09 -13.77 5.58
N ASP A 34 -8.31 -14.21 5.81
CA ASP A 34 -9.01 -15.20 5.01
C ASP A 34 -9.89 -14.48 4.00
N ILE A 35 -9.86 -14.94 2.75
CA ILE A 35 -10.69 -14.39 1.67
C ILE A 35 -12.10 -14.93 1.83
N ASP A 36 -13.05 -14.04 2.08
CA ASP A 36 -14.46 -14.38 2.29
C ASP A 36 -15.21 -14.56 0.96
N ALA A 37 -14.93 -13.69 -0.02
CA ALA A 37 -15.56 -13.74 -1.34
C ALA A 37 -14.69 -13.08 -2.41
N VAL A 38 -14.78 -13.60 -3.63
CA VAL A 38 -14.20 -12.99 -4.84
C VAL A 38 -15.21 -13.07 -5.96
N HIS A 39 -15.45 -11.97 -6.66
CA HIS A 39 -16.32 -11.97 -7.84
C HIS A 39 -15.89 -10.91 -8.86
N THR A 40 -16.39 -11.07 -10.08
CA THR A 40 -16.26 -10.09 -11.14
C THR A 40 -17.55 -9.99 -11.92
N ARG A 41 -17.89 -8.81 -12.39
CA ARG A 41 -19.08 -8.56 -13.23
C ARG A 41 -18.71 -8.35 -14.70
N ASP A 42 -17.49 -7.98 -14.97
CA ASP A 42 -17.03 -7.54 -16.29
C ASP A 42 -15.79 -8.29 -16.79
N GLY A 43 -15.16 -9.12 -15.94
CA GLY A 43 -13.92 -9.83 -16.25
C GLY A 43 -12.67 -8.94 -16.28
N ILE A 44 -12.80 -7.66 -15.90
CA ILE A 44 -11.73 -6.66 -15.86
C ILE A 44 -11.47 -6.25 -14.41
N ASN A 45 -12.55 -5.98 -13.66
CA ASN A 45 -12.52 -5.63 -12.27
C ASN A 45 -12.87 -6.86 -11.43
N TYR A 46 -12.01 -7.19 -10.47
CA TYR A 46 -12.22 -8.28 -9.53
C TYR A 46 -12.39 -7.73 -8.15
N GLU A 47 -13.56 -7.93 -7.57
CA GLU A 47 -13.91 -7.49 -6.24
C GLU A 47 -13.62 -8.62 -5.24
N LEU A 48 -12.96 -8.28 -4.13
CA LEU A 48 -12.58 -9.22 -3.08
C LEU A 48 -12.99 -8.66 -1.73
N SER A 49 -13.53 -9.49 -0.86
CA SER A 49 -13.69 -9.22 0.56
C SER A 49 -12.91 -10.23 1.38
N ALA A 50 -12.32 -9.77 2.48
CA ALA A 50 -11.55 -10.60 3.39
C ALA A 50 -11.69 -10.10 4.83
N SER A 51 -11.47 -10.99 5.78
CA SER A 51 -11.46 -10.65 7.19
C SER A 51 -10.33 -11.42 7.92
N GLY A 52 -9.74 -10.80 8.94
CA GLY A 52 -8.63 -11.42 9.60
C GLY A 52 -8.01 -10.60 10.71
N ASP A 53 -6.82 -10.98 11.13
CA ASP A 53 -6.02 -10.29 12.14
C ASP A 53 -5.12 -9.23 11.49
N ALA A 54 -5.21 -8.00 11.98
CA ALA A 54 -4.42 -6.85 11.53
C ALA A 54 -3.44 -6.38 12.64
N GLY A 55 -2.81 -7.31 13.34
CA GLY A 55 -1.83 -7.01 14.38
C GLY A 55 -2.38 -6.11 15.48
N PRO A 56 -1.83 -4.90 15.69
CA PRO A 56 -2.26 -4.01 16.78
C PRO A 56 -3.71 -3.54 16.65
N TYR A 57 -4.32 -3.67 15.47
CA TYR A 57 -5.71 -3.29 15.20
C TYR A 57 -6.71 -4.44 15.42
N GLY A 58 -6.24 -5.65 15.73
CA GLY A 58 -7.06 -6.83 15.96
C GLY A 58 -7.84 -7.28 14.72
N LYS A 59 -9.09 -7.71 14.91
CA LYS A 59 -9.95 -8.17 13.82
C LYS A 59 -10.28 -7.02 12.88
N ALA A 60 -9.93 -7.15 11.61
CA ALA A 60 -10.21 -6.17 10.57
C ALA A 60 -10.93 -6.80 9.38
N TYR A 61 -11.60 -5.94 8.63
CA TYR A 61 -12.35 -6.28 7.42
C TYR A 61 -11.80 -5.46 6.27
N ILE A 62 -11.58 -6.10 5.12
CA ILE A 62 -10.98 -5.48 3.94
C ILE A 62 -11.87 -5.74 2.74
N SER A 63 -11.96 -4.75 1.87
CA SER A 63 -12.50 -4.90 0.52
C SER A 63 -11.52 -4.32 -0.49
N TYR A 64 -11.28 -5.06 -1.57
CA TYR A 64 -10.42 -4.64 -2.68
C TYR A 64 -11.16 -4.70 -4.01
N VAL A 65 -10.75 -3.80 -4.91
CA VAL A 65 -11.05 -3.90 -6.34
C VAL A 65 -9.71 -3.97 -7.08
N PHE A 66 -9.45 -5.10 -7.70
CA PHE A 66 -8.29 -5.32 -8.56
C PHE A 66 -8.67 -5.02 -9.99
N THR A 67 -7.88 -4.20 -10.66
CA THR A 67 -8.13 -3.81 -12.05
C THR A 67 -6.89 -4.02 -12.89
N ASN A 68 -7.10 -4.51 -14.11
CA ASN A 68 -6.06 -4.70 -15.08
C ASN A 68 -6.26 -3.74 -16.27
N TYR A 69 -5.96 -2.47 -16.10
CA TYR A 69 -6.12 -1.43 -17.11
C TYR A 69 -5.25 -1.64 -18.35
N ASN A 70 -4.08 -2.23 -18.18
CA ASN A 70 -3.12 -2.45 -19.26
C ASN A 70 -3.34 -3.75 -20.03
N ASN A 71 -4.40 -4.49 -19.69
CA ASN A 71 -4.69 -5.82 -20.26
C ASN A 71 -3.52 -6.81 -20.09
N SER A 72 -2.71 -6.61 -19.06
CA SER A 72 -1.59 -7.48 -18.71
C SER A 72 -2.09 -8.75 -18.01
N THR A 73 -1.48 -9.88 -18.29
CA THR A 73 -1.78 -11.13 -17.57
C THR A 73 -1.04 -11.28 -16.25
N SER A 74 -0.12 -10.36 -15.94
CA SER A 74 0.83 -10.52 -14.84
C SER A 74 0.85 -9.37 -13.83
N ASN A 75 0.31 -8.20 -14.13
CA ASN A 75 0.28 -7.06 -13.22
C ASN A 75 -0.97 -6.21 -13.38
N GLY A 76 -1.24 -5.38 -12.41
CA GLY A 76 -2.35 -4.43 -12.40
C GLY A 76 -2.34 -3.57 -11.15
N GLU A 77 -3.41 -2.83 -10.96
CA GLU A 77 -3.60 -1.92 -9.83
C GLU A 77 -4.75 -2.39 -8.96
N PHE A 78 -4.80 -1.88 -7.75
CA PHE A 78 -5.93 -2.08 -6.85
C PHE A 78 -6.20 -0.85 -6.01
N THR A 79 -7.45 -0.73 -5.61
CA THR A 79 -7.92 0.17 -4.55
C THR A 79 -8.74 -0.62 -3.56
N GLY A 80 -8.88 -0.10 -2.35
CA GLY A 80 -9.68 -0.78 -1.35
C GLY A 80 -9.90 0.04 -0.09
N PHE A 81 -10.60 -0.58 0.83
CA PHE A 81 -10.87 -0.07 2.16
C PHE A 81 -10.62 -1.15 3.19
N ALA A 82 -10.05 -0.76 4.32
CA ALA A 82 -10.02 -1.57 5.52
C ALA A 82 -10.72 -0.84 6.67
N TRP A 83 -11.27 -1.58 7.60
CA TRP A 83 -11.80 -1.01 8.83
C TRP A 83 -11.75 -2.05 9.96
N THR A 84 -11.66 -1.53 11.18
CA THR A 84 -11.76 -2.32 12.40
C THR A 84 -12.54 -1.52 13.44
N GLN A 85 -13.13 -2.21 14.38
CA GLN A 85 -13.75 -1.61 15.56
C GLN A 85 -12.91 -1.95 16.79
N MET A 86 -12.42 -0.91 17.46
CA MET A 86 -11.63 -1.00 18.68
C MET A 86 -12.45 -0.36 19.83
N GLY A 87 -13.18 -1.21 20.55
CA GLY A 87 -14.15 -0.71 21.54
C GLY A 87 -15.29 0.05 20.87
N GLU A 88 -15.42 1.35 21.16
CA GLU A 88 -16.41 2.24 20.54
C GLU A 88 -15.91 2.95 19.30
N ASP A 89 -14.59 2.95 19.08
CA ASP A 89 -13.94 3.64 17.97
C ASP A 89 -13.85 2.77 16.72
N ILE A 90 -13.98 3.40 15.55
CA ILE A 90 -13.78 2.76 14.26
C ILE A 90 -12.56 3.38 13.60
N VAL A 91 -11.54 2.56 13.35
CA VAL A 91 -10.37 2.92 12.55
C VAL A 91 -10.61 2.47 11.12
N LYS A 92 -10.30 3.33 10.15
CA LYS A 92 -10.47 3.09 8.72
C LYS A 92 -9.16 3.34 7.99
N ALA A 93 -9.00 2.66 6.87
CA ALA A 93 -7.90 2.92 5.94
C ALA A 93 -8.37 2.90 4.50
N THR A 94 -7.83 3.78 3.68
CA THR A 94 -7.88 3.68 2.22
C THR A 94 -6.64 2.98 1.72
N LEU A 95 -6.82 2.03 0.82
CA LEU A 95 -5.78 1.15 0.31
C LEU A 95 -5.61 1.39 -1.18
N GLN A 96 -4.36 1.55 -1.63
CA GLN A 96 -4.10 1.74 -3.06
C GLN A 96 -2.70 1.24 -3.41
N GLY A 97 -2.59 0.57 -4.53
CA GLY A 97 -1.30 0.02 -4.94
C GLY A 97 -1.35 -0.77 -6.22
N VAL A 98 -0.34 -1.60 -6.38
CA VAL A 98 -0.13 -2.45 -7.54
C VAL A 98 0.06 -3.90 -7.12
N PHE A 99 -0.26 -4.80 -8.03
CA PHE A 99 0.01 -6.22 -7.85
C PHE A 99 0.77 -6.80 -9.03
N ARG A 100 1.50 -7.89 -8.76
CA ARG A 100 2.18 -8.69 -9.76
C ARG A 100 1.97 -10.17 -9.48
N LYS A 101 1.54 -10.91 -10.50
CA LYS A 101 1.40 -12.36 -10.42
C LYS A 101 2.78 -13.03 -10.52
N GLU A 102 3.08 -13.89 -9.55
CA GLU A 102 4.26 -14.75 -9.55
C GLU A 102 3.84 -16.19 -9.23
N GLY A 103 3.87 -17.05 -10.26
CA GLY A 103 3.36 -18.41 -10.14
C GLY A 103 1.87 -18.43 -9.80
N LYS A 104 1.49 -19.07 -8.69
CA LYS A 104 0.10 -19.15 -8.21
C LYS A 104 -0.32 -17.97 -7.32
N VAL A 105 0.62 -17.14 -6.89
CA VAL A 105 0.36 -16.05 -5.96
C VAL A 105 0.45 -14.68 -6.62
N PHE A 106 -0.17 -13.70 -5.98
CA PHE A 106 -0.10 -12.30 -6.35
C PHE A 106 0.66 -11.53 -5.26
N LYS A 107 1.77 -10.90 -5.63
CA LYS A 107 2.47 -9.96 -4.75
C LYS A 107 1.81 -8.61 -4.84
N MET A 108 1.52 -8.01 -3.70
CA MET A 108 0.89 -6.70 -3.55
C MET A 108 1.82 -5.71 -2.87
N TYR A 109 1.75 -4.48 -3.33
CA TYR A 109 2.49 -3.34 -2.77
C TYR A 109 1.56 -2.15 -2.70
N SER A 110 1.40 -1.55 -1.53
CA SER A 110 0.51 -0.40 -1.34
C SER A 110 1.04 0.67 -0.40
N TYR A 111 0.43 1.84 -0.53
CA TYR A 111 0.46 2.91 0.45
C TYR A 111 -0.95 3.10 0.97
N ASP A 112 -1.12 2.97 2.27
CA ASP A 112 -2.42 3.02 2.91
C ASP A 112 -2.49 4.23 3.83
N ASN A 113 -3.59 5.00 3.75
CA ASN A 113 -3.87 6.09 4.67
C ASN A 113 -4.82 5.61 5.76
N THR A 114 -4.46 5.80 7.01
CA THR A 114 -5.30 5.42 8.15
C THR A 114 -5.87 6.62 8.89
N THR A 115 -7.02 6.46 9.51
CA THR A 115 -7.58 7.47 10.43
C THR A 115 -6.96 7.41 11.83
N ASP A 116 -6.06 6.46 12.08
CA ASP A 116 -5.28 6.35 13.31
C ASP A 116 -4.08 7.29 13.24
N ASP A 117 -4.17 8.46 13.87
CA ASP A 117 -3.17 9.52 13.88
C ASP A 117 -2.68 9.94 12.46
N ASP A 118 -3.56 9.87 11.45
CA ASP A 118 -3.27 10.21 10.06
C ASP A 118 -1.98 9.52 9.51
N LYS A 119 -1.71 8.30 9.96
CA LYS A 119 -0.53 7.54 9.55
C LYS A 119 -0.65 7.07 8.11
N ILE A 120 0.47 7.14 7.42
CA ILE A 120 0.65 6.47 6.13
C ILE A 120 1.39 5.16 6.38
N MET A 121 0.88 4.06 5.84
CA MET A 121 1.50 2.75 5.91
C MET A 121 2.08 2.37 4.56
N ILE A 122 3.27 1.79 4.56
CA ILE A 122 3.80 1.05 3.41
C ILE A 122 3.53 -0.43 3.64
N VAL A 123 2.95 -1.09 2.65
CA VAL A 123 2.51 -2.48 2.78
C VAL A 123 3.08 -3.33 1.66
N SER A 124 3.55 -4.50 1.99
CA SER A 124 3.86 -5.56 1.03
C SER A 124 3.20 -6.86 1.45
N GLY A 125 2.70 -7.64 0.49
CA GLY A 125 2.00 -8.86 0.84
C GLY A 125 1.83 -9.83 -0.31
N ILE A 126 1.22 -10.94 0.04
CA ILE A 126 0.94 -12.06 -0.86
C ILE A 126 -0.54 -12.41 -0.74
N VAL A 127 -1.19 -12.55 -1.89
CA VAL A 127 -2.55 -13.09 -2.02
C VAL A 127 -2.47 -14.43 -2.72
N ASP A 128 -3.03 -15.46 -2.11
CA ASP A 128 -3.19 -16.80 -2.69
C ASP A 128 -4.69 -17.09 -2.80
N PHE A 129 -5.22 -17.01 -4.01
CA PHE A 129 -6.63 -17.30 -4.27
C PHE A 129 -6.98 -18.77 -4.21
N VAL A 130 -5.99 -19.67 -4.35
CA VAL A 130 -6.19 -21.12 -4.24
C VAL A 130 -6.36 -21.52 -2.78
N GLU A 131 -5.47 -21.00 -1.92
CA GLU A 131 -5.52 -21.22 -0.47
C GLU A 131 -6.50 -20.27 0.24
N GLN A 132 -7.05 -19.29 -0.49
CA GLN A 132 -7.97 -18.26 0.02
C GLN A 132 -7.37 -17.46 1.20
N THR A 133 -6.10 -17.12 1.11
CA THR A 133 -5.38 -16.39 2.16
C THR A 133 -4.68 -15.15 1.66
N MET A 134 -4.51 -14.18 2.54
CA MET A 134 -3.72 -12.97 2.33
C MET A 134 -2.81 -12.76 3.53
N LYS A 135 -1.53 -12.44 3.25
CA LYS A 135 -0.53 -12.16 4.30
C LYS A 135 0.21 -10.90 3.95
N PHE A 136 0.25 -9.97 4.87
CA PHE A 136 0.85 -8.66 4.69
C PHE A 136 1.87 -8.36 5.78
N LYS A 137 2.87 -7.59 5.39
CA LYS A 137 3.78 -6.87 6.27
C LYS A 137 3.48 -5.39 6.13
N VAL A 138 3.11 -4.75 7.24
CA VAL A 138 2.65 -3.37 7.32
C VAL A 138 3.64 -2.56 8.15
N SER A 139 4.13 -1.46 7.60
CA SER A 139 5.13 -0.61 8.24
C SER A 139 4.69 0.84 8.17
N PRO A 140 4.62 1.54 9.32
CA PRO A 140 4.40 2.98 9.31
C PRO A 140 5.52 3.71 8.58
N LEU A 141 5.15 4.67 7.73
CA LEU A 141 6.07 5.58 7.08
C LEU A 141 6.53 6.64 8.10
N LYS A 142 7.81 7.03 8.03
CA LYS A 142 8.35 8.11 8.89
C LYS A 142 8.12 9.48 8.31
#